data_b2c6df017101c30ae2a8999a237dbecf
#
_entry.id   b2c6df017101c30ae2a8999a237dbecf
#
_cell.length_a   1.000
_cell.length_b   1.000
_cell.length_c   1.000
_cell.angle_alpha   90.00
_cell.angle_beta   90.00
_cell.angle_gamma   90.00
#
_symmetry.space_group_name_H-M   'P 1'
#
loop_
_entity.id
_entity.type
_entity.pdbx_description
1 polymer ?
#
loop_
_entity_poly.entity_id
_entity_poly.type
_entity_poly.pdbx_seq_one_letter_code
_entity_poly.pdbx_strand_id
1 'polypeptide(L)'
;KFIESLIVGYEVSSRLGTASRPRKNVHSHGHWGTPGAAVAVAKLSDYSANDMRSIINISTSMSPANSWTPCFEGATIRNAYSGRSGFQGILAVHMYEAGFTGIHDAPSDIFGSILGDAFEPDKAVLGLGDIYRIQQPGP
;
A
#
# COMPACT_ATOMS: atom_id res chain seq x y z
N LYS A 1 -14.00 -8.40 13.50
CA LYS A 1 -14.03 -7.78 12.17
C LYS A 1 -13.04 -6.60 12.06
N PHE A 2 -13.12 -5.56 12.95
CA PHE A 2 -12.24 -4.38 12.83
C PHE A 2 -10.75 -4.75 12.96
N ILE A 3 -10.34 -5.44 14.02
CA ILE A 3 -8.95 -5.86 14.23
C ILE A 3 -8.47 -6.76 13.09
N GLU A 4 -9.30 -7.71 12.65
CA GLU A 4 -9.01 -8.57 11.50
C GLU A 4 -8.76 -7.75 10.22
N SER A 5 -9.58 -6.73 9.97
CA SER A 5 -9.40 -5.84 8.82
C SER A 5 -8.07 -5.08 8.87
N LEU A 6 -7.66 -4.61 10.06
CA LEU A 6 -6.35 -3.98 10.25
C LEU A 6 -5.20 -4.96 10.00
N ILE A 7 -5.32 -6.21 10.48
CA ILE A 7 -4.31 -7.25 10.26
C ILE A 7 -4.17 -7.54 8.76
N VAL A 8 -5.27 -7.68 8.03
CA VAL A 8 -5.25 -7.92 6.58
C VAL A 8 -4.65 -6.74 5.82
N GLY A 9 -5.01 -5.50 6.19
CA GLY A 9 -4.40 -4.30 5.59
C GLY A 9 -2.90 -4.21 5.86
N TYR A 10 -2.45 -4.51 7.08
CA TYR A 10 -1.02 -4.58 7.42
C TYR A 10 -0.31 -5.68 6.63
N GLU A 11 -0.91 -6.84 6.50
CA GLU A 11 -0.37 -7.98 5.75
C GLU A 11 -0.11 -7.60 4.28
N VAL A 12 -1.11 -7.03 3.60
CA VAL A 12 -0.96 -6.59 2.22
C VAL A 12 0.10 -5.50 2.09
N SER A 13 0.08 -4.49 2.96
CA SER A 13 1.08 -3.43 2.99
C SER A 13 2.50 -3.98 3.12
N SER A 14 2.73 -4.87 4.09
CA SER A 14 4.04 -5.46 4.36
C SER A 14 4.54 -6.33 3.20
N ARG A 15 3.64 -7.09 2.55
CA ARG A 15 3.98 -7.92 1.39
C ARG A 15 4.34 -7.09 0.18
N LEU A 16 3.59 -6.03 -0.11
CA LEU A 16 3.96 -5.07 -1.16
C LEU A 16 5.31 -4.43 -0.87
N GLY A 17 5.58 -4.08 0.41
CA GLY A 17 6.87 -3.55 0.84
C GLY A 17 8.03 -4.52 0.60
N THR A 18 7.87 -5.78 1.00
CA THR A 18 8.89 -6.83 0.81
C THR A 18 9.18 -7.10 -0.67
N ALA A 19 8.17 -6.96 -1.54
CA ALA A 19 8.29 -7.15 -2.97
C ALA A 19 8.91 -5.94 -3.70
N SER A 20 8.95 -4.78 -3.06
CA SER A 20 9.38 -3.52 -3.66
C SER A 20 10.82 -3.18 -3.33
N ARG A 21 11.51 -2.54 -4.28
CA ARG A 21 12.81 -1.87 -4.05
C ARG A 21 12.66 -0.38 -4.36
N PRO A 22 12.37 0.47 -3.35
CA PRO A 22 12.21 1.91 -3.56
C PRO A 22 13.46 2.55 -4.15
N ARG A 23 13.29 3.59 -4.97
CA ARG A 23 14.40 4.40 -5.45
C ARG A 23 15.10 5.10 -4.30
N LYS A 24 16.41 5.27 -4.40
CA LYS A 24 17.26 5.86 -3.36
C LYS A 24 16.75 7.20 -2.82
N ASN A 25 16.21 8.04 -3.68
CA ASN A 25 15.77 9.39 -3.31
C ASN A 25 14.29 9.48 -2.92
N VAL A 26 13.58 8.37 -2.95
CA VAL A 26 12.14 8.30 -2.64
C VAL A 26 11.95 7.74 -1.24
N HIS A 27 11.33 8.53 -0.38
CA HIS A 27 10.99 8.13 0.98
C HIS A 27 9.76 7.22 0.96
N SER A 28 9.92 6.01 1.45
CA SER A 28 8.90 4.96 1.36
C SER A 28 7.66 5.15 2.26
N HIS A 29 7.71 6.08 3.23
CA HIS A 29 6.57 6.30 4.11
C HIS A 29 5.32 6.70 3.33
N GLY A 30 4.28 5.91 3.48
CA GLY A 30 3.01 6.10 2.80
C GLY A 30 2.84 5.36 1.48
N HIS A 31 3.89 4.75 0.92
CA HIS A 31 3.77 3.99 -0.33
C HIS A 31 2.78 2.82 -0.16
N TRP A 32 3.21 1.81 0.55
CA TRP A 32 2.43 0.57 0.73
C TRP A 32 1.30 0.73 1.76
N GLY A 33 1.42 1.74 2.62
CA GLY A 33 0.36 2.10 3.56
C GLY A 33 -0.92 2.56 2.87
N THR A 34 -0.82 3.12 1.65
CA THR A 34 -1.99 3.53 0.88
C THR A 34 -2.85 2.33 0.46
N PRO A 35 -2.35 1.33 -0.28
CA PRO A 35 -3.13 0.12 -0.55
C PRO A 35 -3.46 -0.69 0.71
N GLY A 36 -2.59 -0.70 1.73
CA GLY A 36 -2.89 -1.35 3.00
C GLY A 36 -4.11 -0.77 3.70
N ALA A 37 -4.22 0.55 3.77
CA ALA A 37 -5.40 1.22 4.33
C ALA A 37 -6.66 0.96 3.49
N ALA A 38 -6.55 0.99 2.17
CA ALA A 38 -7.66 0.68 1.27
C ALA A 38 -8.17 -0.76 1.47
N VAL A 39 -7.27 -1.73 1.59
CA VAL A 39 -7.60 -3.14 1.86
C VAL A 39 -8.26 -3.30 3.22
N ALA A 40 -7.79 -2.59 4.26
CA ALA A 40 -8.42 -2.65 5.58
C ALA A 40 -9.87 -2.17 5.53
N VAL A 41 -10.14 -1.06 4.83
CA VAL A 41 -11.51 -0.53 4.65
C VAL A 41 -12.35 -1.49 3.80
N ALA A 42 -11.82 -2.00 2.70
CA ALA A 42 -12.51 -2.96 1.84
C ALA A 42 -12.89 -4.25 2.60
N LYS A 43 -11.97 -4.79 3.41
CA LYS A 43 -12.24 -5.95 4.27
C LYS A 43 -13.30 -5.64 5.32
N LEU A 44 -13.27 -4.46 5.92
CA LEU A 44 -14.27 -4.05 6.92
C LEU A 44 -15.68 -3.94 6.31
N SER A 45 -15.76 -3.57 5.03
CA SER A 45 -16.99 -3.38 4.25
C SER A 45 -17.44 -4.62 3.49
N ASP A 46 -16.78 -5.79 3.69
CA ASP A 46 -17.11 -7.09 3.08
C ASP A 46 -17.03 -7.11 1.54
N TYR A 47 -16.15 -6.32 0.95
CA TYR A 47 -15.90 -6.38 -0.49
C TYR A 47 -15.36 -7.75 -0.93
N SER A 48 -15.75 -8.17 -2.13
CA SER A 48 -15.28 -9.41 -2.73
C SER A 48 -13.78 -9.36 -3.10
N ALA A 49 -13.18 -10.50 -3.40
CA ALA A 49 -11.80 -10.57 -3.86
C ALA A 49 -11.56 -9.78 -5.17
N ASN A 50 -12.54 -9.76 -6.08
CA ASN A 50 -12.46 -8.99 -7.31
C ASN A 50 -12.51 -7.48 -7.06
N ASP A 51 -13.40 -7.04 -6.17
CA ASP A 51 -13.47 -5.63 -5.75
C ASP A 51 -12.15 -5.22 -5.09
N MET A 52 -11.63 -6.07 -4.19
CA MET A 52 -10.36 -5.82 -3.49
C MET A 52 -9.18 -5.68 -4.46
N ARG A 53 -9.12 -6.51 -5.50
CA ARG A 53 -8.13 -6.37 -6.58
C ARG A 53 -8.23 -5.00 -7.25
N SER A 54 -9.43 -4.56 -7.59
CA SER A 54 -9.67 -3.25 -8.20
C SER A 54 -9.25 -2.11 -7.27
N ILE A 55 -9.62 -2.20 -5.99
CA ILE A 55 -9.28 -1.22 -4.95
C ILE A 55 -7.76 -1.15 -4.72
N ILE A 56 -7.05 -2.28 -4.73
CA ILE A 56 -5.58 -2.31 -4.64
C ILE A 56 -4.97 -1.54 -5.82
N ASN A 57 -5.44 -1.76 -7.04
CA ASN A 57 -4.92 -1.07 -8.22
C ASN A 57 -5.19 0.45 -8.19
N ILE A 58 -6.40 0.86 -7.80
CA ILE A 58 -6.74 2.28 -7.63
C ILE A 58 -5.85 2.91 -6.56
N SER A 59 -5.81 2.32 -5.37
CA SER A 59 -5.08 2.87 -4.23
C SER A 59 -3.57 2.90 -4.45
N THR A 60 -3.01 1.90 -5.11
CA THR A 60 -1.59 1.89 -5.46
C THR A 60 -1.23 3.05 -6.39
N SER A 61 -2.08 3.36 -7.37
CA SER A 61 -1.91 4.51 -8.27
C SER A 61 -1.94 5.86 -7.52
N MET A 62 -2.50 5.88 -6.31
CA MET A 62 -2.54 7.07 -5.44
C MET A 62 -1.37 7.12 -4.45
N SER A 63 -0.47 6.17 -4.46
CA SER A 63 0.68 6.11 -3.55
C SER A 63 1.59 7.33 -3.75
N PRO A 64 1.98 8.04 -2.66
CA PRO A 64 2.67 9.31 -2.78
C PRO A 64 4.16 9.16 -3.09
N ALA A 65 4.69 10.02 -3.94
CA ALA A 65 6.13 10.21 -4.09
C ALA A 65 6.62 11.22 -3.04
N ASN A 66 7.28 10.75 -1.99
CA ASN A 66 7.83 11.58 -0.94
C ASN A 66 9.35 11.71 -1.06
N SER A 67 9.89 12.87 -0.62
CA SER A 67 11.34 13.10 -0.54
C SER A 67 11.88 12.72 0.84
N TRP A 68 13.15 12.34 0.91
CA TRP A 68 13.92 12.21 2.16
C TRP A 68 14.32 13.56 2.75
N THR A 69 14.37 14.63 1.96
CA THR A 69 14.82 15.96 2.38
C THR A 69 14.17 16.48 3.65
N PRO A 70 12.83 16.38 3.83
CA PRO A 70 12.20 16.81 5.08
C PRO A 70 12.71 16.06 6.32
N CYS A 71 13.17 14.82 6.15
CA CYS A 71 13.75 14.04 7.24
C CYS A 71 15.08 14.63 7.71
N PHE A 72 15.91 15.07 6.76
CA PHE A 72 17.24 15.63 7.05
C PHE A 72 17.18 17.07 7.53
N GLU A 73 16.20 17.84 7.07
CA GLU A 73 16.00 19.24 7.46
C GLU A 73 15.14 19.42 8.73
N GLY A 74 14.57 18.33 9.27
CA GLY A 74 13.66 18.41 10.41
C GLY A 74 12.30 19.01 10.10
N ALA A 75 11.89 19.02 8.83
CA ALA A 75 10.61 19.58 8.41
C ALA A 75 9.44 18.68 8.87
N THR A 76 8.47 19.27 9.55
CA THR A 76 7.35 18.57 10.18
C THR A 76 6.38 17.91 9.20
N ILE A 77 6.40 18.31 7.92
CA ILE A 77 5.58 17.67 6.86
C ILE A 77 5.82 16.16 6.76
N ARG A 78 7.02 15.68 7.11
CA ARG A 78 7.34 14.26 7.15
C ARG A 78 6.37 13.48 8.06
N ASN A 79 5.93 14.07 9.16
CA ASN A 79 5.01 13.42 10.10
C ASN A 79 3.61 13.17 9.49
N ALA A 80 3.25 13.90 8.44
CA ALA A 80 1.99 13.73 7.74
C ALA A 80 2.00 12.59 6.71
N TYR A 81 3.15 12.02 6.35
CA TYR A 81 3.26 11.05 5.26
C TYR A 81 2.38 9.81 5.48
N SER A 82 2.44 9.22 6.67
CA SER A 82 1.63 8.03 6.99
C SER A 82 0.14 8.37 7.12
N GLY A 83 -0.20 9.50 7.75
CA GLY A 83 -1.59 9.96 7.86
C GLY A 83 -2.22 10.23 6.49
N ARG A 84 -1.47 10.89 5.60
CA ARG A 84 -1.91 11.12 4.22
C ARG A 84 -2.16 9.80 3.49
N SER A 85 -1.30 8.80 3.67
CA SER A 85 -1.48 7.51 3.01
C SER A 85 -2.75 6.80 3.49
N GLY A 86 -3.04 6.84 4.77
CA GLY A 86 -4.30 6.33 5.32
C GLY A 86 -5.52 7.02 4.73
N PHE A 87 -5.49 8.35 4.66
CA PHE A 87 -6.55 9.13 4.01
C PHE A 87 -6.74 8.77 2.53
N GLN A 88 -5.65 8.66 1.77
CA GLN A 88 -5.69 8.27 0.36
C GLN A 88 -6.22 6.84 0.17
N GLY A 89 -5.90 5.91 1.07
CA GLY A 89 -6.45 4.56 1.05
C GLY A 89 -7.96 4.54 1.25
N ILE A 90 -8.49 5.31 2.20
CA ILE A 90 -9.93 5.46 2.41
C ILE A 90 -10.59 6.09 1.17
N LEU A 91 -9.99 7.17 0.63
CA LEU A 91 -10.48 7.84 -0.57
C LEU A 91 -10.52 6.88 -1.77
N ALA A 92 -9.54 5.99 -1.93
CA ALA A 92 -9.51 5.03 -3.03
C ALA A 92 -10.73 4.09 -3.03
N VAL A 93 -11.22 3.70 -1.86
CA VAL A 93 -12.46 2.89 -1.75
C VAL A 93 -13.66 3.69 -2.23
N HIS A 94 -13.80 4.95 -1.81
CA HIS A 94 -14.88 5.82 -2.29
C HIS A 94 -14.79 6.12 -3.79
N MET A 95 -13.57 6.22 -4.34
CA MET A 95 -13.38 6.34 -5.79
C MET A 95 -13.86 5.07 -6.51
N TYR A 96 -13.55 3.89 -5.98
CA TYR A 96 -14.08 2.64 -6.50
C TYR A 96 -15.61 2.62 -6.50
N GLU A 97 -16.25 3.01 -5.39
CA GLU A 97 -17.71 3.12 -5.27
C GLU A 97 -18.31 4.11 -6.29
N ALA A 98 -17.57 5.18 -6.60
CA ALA A 98 -17.96 6.17 -7.60
C ALA A 98 -17.70 5.72 -9.07
N GLY A 99 -17.23 4.47 -9.29
CA GLY A 99 -17.03 3.91 -10.61
C GLY A 99 -15.65 4.17 -11.24
N PHE A 100 -14.67 4.66 -10.46
CA PHE A 100 -13.29 4.78 -10.96
C PHE A 100 -12.68 3.39 -11.13
N THR A 101 -11.80 3.26 -12.12
CA THR A 101 -11.05 2.04 -12.41
C THR A 101 -9.55 2.27 -12.29
N GLY A 102 -8.83 1.27 -11.81
CA GLY A 102 -7.36 1.26 -11.81
C GLY A 102 -6.79 0.61 -13.07
N ILE A 103 -5.47 0.72 -13.25
CA ILE A 103 -4.75 -0.06 -14.24
C ILE A 103 -4.68 -1.53 -13.82
N HIS A 104 -4.34 -2.43 -14.75
CA HIS A 104 -4.40 -3.89 -14.53
C HIS A 104 -3.44 -4.36 -13.43
N ASP A 105 -2.22 -3.80 -13.37
CA ASP A 105 -1.16 -4.15 -12.42
C ASP A 105 -0.44 -2.89 -11.93
N ALA A 106 -1.12 -2.14 -11.07
CA ALA A 106 -0.56 -0.95 -10.47
C ALA A 106 0.66 -1.23 -9.57
N PRO A 107 0.74 -2.32 -8.78
CA PRO A 107 1.93 -2.61 -7.99
C PRO A 107 3.20 -2.71 -8.81
N SER A 108 3.20 -3.45 -9.92
CA SER A 108 4.37 -3.57 -10.80
C SER A 108 4.73 -2.24 -11.47
N ASP A 109 3.75 -1.49 -11.94
CA ASP A 109 3.99 -0.21 -12.57
C ASP A 109 4.47 0.85 -11.56
N ILE A 110 3.73 1.09 -10.51
CA ILE A 110 4.00 2.17 -9.55
C ILE A 110 5.22 1.86 -8.67
N PHE A 111 5.26 0.66 -8.05
CA PHE A 111 6.36 0.32 -7.14
C PHE A 111 7.59 -0.22 -7.86
N GLY A 112 7.43 -0.75 -9.08
CA GLY A 112 8.53 -1.29 -9.87
C GLY A 112 9.18 -0.31 -10.83
N SER A 113 8.44 0.71 -11.32
CA SER A 113 8.91 1.60 -12.38
C SER A 113 8.91 3.08 -11.99
N ILE A 114 7.94 3.52 -11.18
CA ILE A 114 7.80 4.95 -10.83
C ILE A 114 8.47 5.26 -9.50
N LEU A 115 8.04 4.62 -8.41
CA LEU A 115 8.53 4.85 -7.05
C LEU A 115 9.69 3.95 -6.66
N GLY A 116 9.93 2.91 -7.43
CA GLY A 116 10.98 1.92 -7.20
C GLY A 116 11.78 1.58 -8.46
N ASP A 117 12.81 0.77 -8.24
CA ASP A 117 13.68 0.22 -9.29
C ASP A 117 13.33 -1.25 -9.61
N ALA A 118 12.50 -1.89 -8.78
CA ALA A 118 11.98 -3.23 -8.99
C ALA A 118 10.75 -3.52 -8.14
N PHE A 119 9.88 -4.38 -8.65
CA PHE A 119 8.82 -5.06 -7.92
C PHE A 119 8.83 -6.54 -8.30
N GLU A 120 8.82 -7.42 -7.29
CA GLU A 120 8.91 -8.87 -7.46
C GLU A 120 7.60 -9.52 -6.99
N PRO A 121 6.59 -9.72 -7.88
CA PRO A 121 5.26 -10.20 -7.51
C PRO A 121 5.27 -11.52 -6.72
N ASP A 122 6.17 -12.44 -7.05
CA ASP A 122 6.30 -13.73 -6.37
C ASP A 122 6.63 -13.55 -4.88
N LYS A 123 7.41 -12.52 -4.52
CA LYS A 123 7.69 -12.22 -3.12
C LYS A 123 6.47 -11.68 -2.36
N ALA A 124 5.57 -11.00 -3.04
CA ALA A 124 4.34 -10.51 -2.43
C ALA A 124 3.40 -11.65 -2.04
N VAL A 125 3.37 -12.73 -2.81
CA VAL A 125 2.44 -13.86 -2.60
C VAL A 125 3.07 -15.06 -1.87
N LEU A 126 4.37 -15.09 -1.70
CA LEU A 126 5.08 -16.19 -1.05
C LEU A 126 4.57 -16.44 0.37
N GLY A 127 4.01 -17.63 0.64
CA GLY A 127 3.45 -18.02 1.94
C GLY A 127 2.19 -17.21 2.33
N LEU A 128 1.48 -16.64 1.35
CA LEU A 128 0.22 -15.95 1.60
C LEU A 128 -0.84 -16.95 2.09
N GLY A 129 -1.42 -16.64 3.26
CA GLY A 129 -2.41 -17.51 3.93
C GLY A 129 -1.81 -18.47 4.95
N ASP A 130 -0.52 -18.76 4.91
CA ASP A 130 0.15 -19.67 5.84
C ASP A 130 0.74 -18.96 7.06
N ILE A 131 1.47 -17.85 6.81
CA ILE A 131 2.14 -17.08 7.86
C ILE A 131 1.91 -15.59 7.62
N TYR A 132 1.41 -14.91 8.65
CA TYR A 132 1.26 -13.45 8.63
C TYR A 132 2.60 -12.75 8.86
N ARG A 133 2.85 -11.68 8.10
CA ARG A 133 4.10 -10.89 8.22
C ARG A 133 4.30 -10.29 9.60
N ILE A 134 3.22 -9.94 10.30
CA ILE A 134 3.28 -9.43 11.67
C ILE A 134 3.87 -10.45 12.67
N GLN A 135 3.87 -11.75 12.34
CA GLN A 135 4.43 -12.82 13.17
C GLN A 135 5.91 -13.06 12.87
N GLN A 136 6.43 -12.48 11.80
CA GLN A 136 7.84 -12.65 11.41
C GLN A 136 8.67 -11.52 12.02
N PRO A 137 9.91 -11.80 12.48
CA PRO A 137 10.83 -10.74 12.85
C PRO A 137 11.01 -9.81 11.64
N GLY A 138 11.02 -8.50 11.90
CA GLY A 138 11.28 -7.50 10.87
C GLY A 138 12.63 -7.70 10.18
N PRO A 139 12.83 -7.04 9.03
CA PRO A 139 14.11 -7.05 8.34
C PRO A 139 15.20 -6.39 9.18
#